data_01759ad5b50bb9886528461b2bf56367
#
_entry.id   01759ad5b50bb9886528461b2bf56367
#
_cell.length_a   1.000
_cell.length_b   1.000
_cell.length_c   1.000
_cell.angle_alpha   90.00
_cell.angle_beta   90.00
_cell.angle_gamma   90.00
#
_symmetry.space_group_name_H-M   'P 1'
#
loop_
_entity.id
_entity.type
_entity.pdbx_description
1 polymer ?
#
loop_
_entity_poly.entity_id
_entity_poly.type
_entity_poly.pdbx_seq_one_letter_code
_entity_poly.pdbx_strand_id
1 'polypeptide(L)'
;EKKYFSGAPEHLKSVRREFPQIPILRKDFLLDPYQVLEARAWGASAVLAIVACLQPAQLIGLLSSARKGFLDVLVEVHNAKELETALESGAKIIGVNNRNLKDFSVDIRTSFEIARLLEKEQGYCLIAESGLSERNQLLELQDAGFQGFLIGSHFMNNQNPGELLAKLVAG
;
A
#
# COMPACT_ATOMS: atom_id res chain seq x y z
N GLU A 1 7.43 -11.11 2.00
CA GLU A 1 7.82 -12.11 1.00
C GLU A 1 9.32 -11.92 0.67
N LYS A 2 10.06 -13.02 0.50
CA LYS A 2 11.52 -13.00 0.42
C LYS A 2 12.06 -12.57 -0.95
N LYS A 3 11.41 -12.97 -2.01
CA LYS A 3 11.93 -12.81 -3.38
C LYS A 3 11.79 -11.40 -3.94
N TYR A 4 10.63 -10.78 -3.73
CA TYR A 4 10.28 -9.48 -4.33
C TYR A 4 10.33 -8.32 -3.33
N PHE A 5 10.05 -8.60 -2.04
CA PHE A 5 10.06 -7.57 -0.99
C PHE A 5 11.21 -7.73 0.01
N SER A 6 12.10 -8.70 -0.19
CA SER A 6 13.24 -9.01 0.69
C SER A 6 12.84 -9.12 2.17
N GLY A 7 11.60 -9.56 2.43
CA GLY A 7 10.99 -9.60 3.74
C GLY A 7 10.90 -11.00 4.33
N ALA A 8 10.82 -11.06 5.66
CA ALA A 8 10.58 -12.28 6.42
C ALA A 8 9.62 -12.00 7.58
N PRO A 9 8.84 -13.00 8.06
CA PRO A 9 7.95 -12.83 9.21
C PRO A 9 8.68 -12.30 10.46
N GLU A 10 9.94 -12.67 10.63
CA GLU A 10 10.80 -12.28 11.73
C GLU A 10 11.03 -10.77 11.78
N HIS A 11 11.13 -10.11 10.60
CA HIS A 11 11.29 -8.66 10.52
C HIS A 11 10.06 -7.95 11.10
N LEU A 12 8.85 -8.40 10.74
CA LEU A 12 7.61 -7.83 11.24
C LEU A 12 7.50 -8.02 12.76
N LYS A 13 7.77 -9.24 13.27
CA LYS A 13 7.76 -9.56 14.69
C LYS A 13 8.79 -8.74 15.48
N SER A 14 9.99 -8.54 14.91
CA SER A 14 11.04 -7.73 15.54
C SER A 14 10.65 -6.27 15.63
N VAL A 15 10.11 -5.68 14.55
CA VAL A 15 9.62 -4.29 14.54
C VAL A 15 8.47 -4.12 15.54
N ARG A 16 7.52 -5.07 15.61
CA ARG A 16 6.42 -5.01 16.58
C ARG A 16 6.91 -5.05 18.02
N ARG A 17 7.92 -5.86 18.30
CA ARG A 17 8.52 -5.98 19.65
C ARG A 17 9.25 -4.70 20.05
N GLU A 18 10.03 -4.12 19.13
CA GLU A 18 10.82 -2.92 19.38
C GLU A 18 9.96 -1.66 19.42
N PHE A 19 8.94 -1.59 18.54
CA PHE A 19 8.07 -0.43 18.39
C PHE A 19 6.59 -0.84 18.51
N PRO A 20 6.08 -1.13 19.71
CA PRO A 20 4.75 -1.72 19.90
C PRO A 20 3.60 -0.79 19.47
N GLN A 21 3.82 0.52 19.37
CA GLN A 21 2.79 1.50 19.01
C GLN A 21 2.77 1.88 17.52
N ILE A 22 3.81 1.52 16.76
CA ILE A 22 3.87 1.89 15.34
C ILE A 22 2.98 0.95 14.52
N PRO A 23 2.06 1.47 13.67
CA PRO A 23 1.33 0.64 12.72
C PRO A 23 2.28 -0.04 11.73
N ILE A 24 2.04 -1.32 11.45
CA ILE A 24 2.90 -2.12 10.57
C ILE A 24 2.07 -2.73 9.46
N LEU A 25 2.45 -2.47 8.20
CA LEU A 25 1.89 -3.12 7.02
C LEU A 25 2.67 -4.40 6.68
N ARG A 26 1.97 -5.54 6.61
CA ARG A 26 2.51 -6.73 5.95
C ARG A 26 2.45 -6.55 4.44
N LYS A 27 3.60 -6.22 3.82
CA LYS A 27 3.73 -6.08 2.37
C LYS A 27 4.15 -7.42 1.77
N ASP A 28 3.17 -8.15 1.25
CA ASP A 28 3.31 -9.53 0.79
C ASP A 28 2.21 -9.84 -0.25
N PHE A 29 2.32 -10.94 -1.00
CA PHE A 29 1.27 -11.45 -1.89
C PHE A 29 0.28 -12.29 -1.08
N LEU A 30 -0.83 -11.70 -0.67
CA LEU A 30 -1.89 -12.39 0.03
C LEU A 30 -2.92 -12.92 -0.97
N LEU A 31 -3.09 -14.25 -0.98
CA LEU A 31 -4.00 -14.96 -1.87
C LEU A 31 -5.10 -15.71 -1.12
N ASP A 32 -4.91 -15.93 0.17
CA ASP A 32 -5.78 -16.72 1.03
C ASP A 32 -6.08 -15.96 2.36
N PRO A 33 -7.33 -15.97 2.84
CA PRO A 33 -7.71 -15.38 4.13
C PRO A 33 -6.89 -15.85 5.34
N TYR A 34 -6.34 -17.07 5.30
CA TYR A 34 -5.44 -17.57 6.34
C TYR A 34 -4.20 -16.67 6.53
N GLN A 35 -3.66 -16.12 5.44
CA GLN A 35 -2.49 -15.23 5.50
C GLN A 35 -2.80 -13.91 6.24
N VAL A 36 -4.07 -13.49 6.26
CA VAL A 36 -4.53 -12.34 7.07
C VAL A 36 -4.44 -12.68 8.56
N LEU A 37 -4.86 -13.89 8.95
CA LEU A 37 -4.74 -14.36 10.33
C LEU A 37 -3.28 -14.49 10.76
N GLU A 38 -2.42 -14.98 9.89
CA GLU A 38 -0.96 -14.99 10.14
C GLU A 38 -0.42 -13.57 10.36
N ALA A 39 -0.80 -12.62 9.50
CA ALA A 39 -0.37 -11.23 9.62
C ALA A 39 -0.75 -10.66 11.00
N ARG A 40 -1.98 -10.92 11.44
CA ARG A 40 -2.45 -10.52 12.77
C ARG A 40 -1.63 -11.16 13.89
N ALA A 41 -1.38 -12.47 13.79
CA ALA A 41 -0.59 -13.21 14.78
C ALA A 41 0.87 -12.73 14.87
N TRP A 42 1.43 -12.23 13.76
CA TRP A 42 2.77 -11.64 13.72
C TRP A 42 2.82 -10.18 14.17
N GLY A 43 1.67 -9.55 14.41
CA GLY A 43 1.55 -8.19 14.93
C GLY A 43 1.40 -7.11 13.86
N ALA A 44 0.98 -7.46 12.63
CA ALA A 44 0.61 -6.46 11.63
C ALA A 44 -0.61 -5.63 12.09
N SER A 45 -0.69 -4.40 11.63
CA SER A 45 -1.84 -3.51 11.75
C SER A 45 -2.64 -3.45 10.45
N ALA A 46 -1.97 -3.68 9.34
CA ALA A 46 -2.57 -3.71 8.00
C ALA A 46 -1.93 -4.79 7.12
N VAL A 47 -2.63 -5.16 6.07
CA VAL A 47 -2.17 -6.10 5.03
C VAL A 47 -2.34 -5.49 3.65
N LEU A 48 -1.54 -5.96 2.68
CA LEU A 48 -1.64 -5.59 1.27
C LEU A 48 -2.53 -6.61 0.54
N ALA A 49 -3.44 -6.11 -0.30
CA ALA A 49 -4.20 -6.92 -1.25
C ALA A 49 -4.03 -6.33 -2.66
N ILE A 50 -3.33 -7.05 -3.54
CA ILE A 50 -3.02 -6.61 -4.91
C ILE A 50 -4.12 -7.11 -5.84
N VAL A 51 -4.94 -6.21 -6.40
CA VAL A 51 -6.08 -6.58 -7.25
C VAL A 51 -5.63 -7.40 -8.47
N ALA A 52 -4.51 -7.04 -9.09
CA ALA A 52 -3.94 -7.77 -10.23
C ALA A 52 -3.63 -9.25 -9.94
N CYS A 53 -3.48 -9.63 -8.67
CA CYS A 53 -3.16 -11.00 -8.24
C CYS A 53 -4.38 -11.79 -7.74
N LEU A 54 -5.58 -11.19 -7.70
CA LEU A 54 -6.75 -11.74 -7.03
C LEU A 54 -7.96 -11.84 -7.96
N GLN A 55 -8.76 -12.88 -7.78
CA GLN A 55 -10.13 -12.86 -8.27
C GLN A 55 -11.01 -12.01 -7.34
N PRO A 56 -12.10 -11.38 -7.83
CA PRO A 56 -12.97 -10.54 -6.99
C PRO A 56 -13.45 -11.23 -5.71
N ALA A 57 -13.82 -12.51 -5.78
CA ALA A 57 -14.24 -13.29 -4.62
C ALA A 57 -13.11 -13.47 -3.58
N GLN A 58 -11.87 -13.61 -4.03
CA GLN A 58 -10.70 -13.68 -3.13
C GLN A 58 -10.47 -12.33 -2.42
N LEU A 59 -10.55 -11.21 -3.15
CA LEU A 59 -10.43 -9.88 -2.57
C LEU A 59 -11.49 -9.65 -1.49
N ILE A 60 -12.76 -9.97 -1.76
CA ILE A 60 -13.85 -9.90 -0.78
C ILE A 60 -13.55 -10.77 0.44
N GLY A 61 -13.04 -11.99 0.23
CA GLY A 61 -12.64 -12.90 1.30
C GLY A 61 -11.53 -12.33 2.20
N LEU A 62 -10.50 -11.72 1.61
CA LEU A 62 -9.42 -11.05 2.33
C LEU A 62 -9.93 -9.86 3.14
N LEU A 63 -10.74 -8.99 2.53
CA LEU A 63 -11.35 -7.83 3.20
C LEU A 63 -12.23 -8.27 4.39
N SER A 64 -13.04 -9.33 4.21
CA SER A 64 -13.87 -9.89 5.28
C SER A 64 -13.03 -10.46 6.43
N SER A 65 -11.97 -11.20 6.11
CA SER A 65 -11.06 -11.77 7.12
C SER A 65 -10.32 -10.66 7.88
N ALA A 66 -9.84 -9.63 7.19
CA ALA A 66 -9.15 -8.50 7.80
C ALA A 66 -10.07 -7.74 8.77
N ARG A 67 -11.33 -7.49 8.38
CA ARG A 67 -12.32 -6.86 9.25
C ARG A 67 -12.53 -7.66 10.54
N LYS A 68 -12.65 -8.98 10.46
CA LYS A 68 -12.78 -9.87 11.62
C LYS A 68 -11.53 -9.87 12.50
N GLY A 69 -10.35 -9.72 11.89
CA GLY A 69 -9.06 -9.66 12.55
C GLY A 69 -8.66 -8.27 13.06
N PHE A 70 -9.51 -7.25 12.89
CA PHE A 70 -9.19 -5.84 13.21
C PHE A 70 -7.91 -5.38 12.52
N LEU A 71 -7.79 -5.69 11.23
CA LEU A 71 -6.70 -5.23 10.36
C LEU A 71 -7.26 -4.32 9.27
N ASP A 72 -6.53 -3.28 8.93
CA ASP A 72 -6.77 -2.51 7.72
C ASP A 72 -6.26 -3.26 6.49
N VAL A 73 -6.80 -2.92 5.32
CA VAL A 73 -6.35 -3.48 4.04
C VAL A 73 -6.01 -2.36 3.08
N LEU A 74 -4.75 -2.28 2.68
CA LEU A 74 -4.30 -1.48 1.56
C LEU A 74 -4.59 -2.27 0.28
N VAL A 75 -5.59 -1.83 -0.49
CA VAL A 75 -5.97 -2.48 -1.76
C VAL A 75 -5.22 -1.81 -2.89
N GLU A 76 -4.24 -2.50 -3.45
CA GLU A 76 -3.35 -1.98 -4.49
C GLU A 76 -3.96 -2.14 -5.87
N VAL A 77 -4.00 -1.04 -6.64
CA VAL A 77 -4.51 -0.96 -8.01
C VAL A 77 -3.50 -0.27 -8.94
N HIS A 78 -3.52 -0.64 -10.24
CA HIS A 78 -2.60 -0.12 -11.26
C HIS A 78 -3.33 0.59 -12.42
N ASN A 79 -4.66 0.50 -12.48
CA ASN A 79 -5.47 1.07 -13.56
C ASN A 79 -6.94 1.21 -13.15
N ALA A 80 -7.72 1.89 -14.00
CA ALA A 80 -9.14 2.15 -13.78
C ALA A 80 -9.99 0.87 -13.57
N LYS A 81 -9.69 -0.21 -14.29
CA LYS A 81 -10.43 -1.47 -14.17
C LYS A 81 -10.18 -2.14 -12.81
N GLU A 82 -8.94 -2.10 -12.33
CA GLU A 82 -8.61 -2.62 -11.00
C GLU A 82 -9.22 -1.75 -9.90
N LEU A 83 -9.28 -0.42 -10.11
CA LEU A 83 -9.97 0.50 -9.22
C LEU A 83 -11.46 0.14 -9.09
N GLU A 84 -12.16 -0.07 -10.22
CA GLU A 84 -13.57 -0.48 -10.22
C GLU A 84 -13.77 -1.76 -9.39
N THR A 85 -12.93 -2.79 -9.62
CA THR A 85 -12.96 -4.03 -8.84
C THR A 85 -12.74 -3.79 -7.35
N ALA A 86 -11.81 -2.92 -6.98
CA ALA A 86 -11.54 -2.56 -5.59
C ALA A 86 -12.75 -1.89 -4.92
N LEU A 87 -13.37 -0.93 -5.61
CA LEU A 87 -14.54 -0.20 -5.12
C LEU A 87 -15.74 -1.13 -4.93
N GLU A 88 -16.05 -1.95 -5.92
CA GLU A 88 -17.13 -2.96 -5.85
C GLU A 88 -16.92 -3.97 -4.72
N SER A 89 -15.67 -4.30 -4.42
CA SER A 89 -15.31 -5.19 -3.31
C SER A 89 -15.42 -4.52 -1.93
N GLY A 90 -15.64 -3.21 -1.87
CA GLY A 90 -15.79 -2.45 -0.63
C GLY A 90 -14.46 -1.98 0.00
N ALA A 91 -13.40 -1.83 -0.81
CA ALA A 91 -12.14 -1.22 -0.38
C ALA A 91 -12.35 0.19 0.17
N LYS A 92 -11.57 0.56 1.19
CA LYS A 92 -11.59 1.90 1.81
C LYS A 92 -10.24 2.60 1.77
N ILE A 93 -9.15 1.84 1.75
CA ILE A 93 -7.79 2.35 1.59
C ILE A 93 -7.29 1.80 0.26
N ILE A 94 -7.04 2.69 -0.69
CA ILE A 94 -6.66 2.36 -2.06
C ILE A 94 -5.23 2.81 -2.30
N GLY A 95 -4.36 1.85 -2.58
CA GLY A 95 -2.98 2.08 -2.99
C GLY A 95 -2.91 2.18 -4.51
N VAL A 96 -2.46 3.31 -5.03
CA VAL A 96 -2.23 3.47 -6.46
C VAL A 96 -0.76 3.25 -6.76
N ASN A 97 -0.45 2.10 -7.36
CA ASN A 97 0.92 1.74 -7.66
C ASN A 97 1.32 2.24 -9.06
N ASN A 98 2.23 3.23 -9.08
CA ASN A 98 2.79 3.79 -10.31
C ASN A 98 3.73 2.82 -11.05
N ARG A 99 4.04 1.67 -10.46
CA ARG A 99 4.90 0.65 -11.08
C ARG A 99 4.08 -0.39 -11.82
N ASN A 100 4.30 -0.53 -13.10
CA ASN A 100 3.73 -1.60 -13.90
C ASN A 100 4.34 -2.94 -13.49
N LEU A 101 3.51 -3.94 -13.17
CA LEU A 101 3.96 -5.26 -12.73
C LEU A 101 4.53 -6.13 -13.86
N LYS A 102 4.35 -5.75 -15.14
CA LYS A 102 4.81 -6.54 -16.30
C LYS A 102 6.24 -6.19 -16.70
N ASP A 103 6.56 -4.91 -16.76
CA ASP A 103 7.83 -4.37 -17.25
C ASP A 103 8.61 -3.56 -16.22
N PHE A 104 8.03 -3.38 -15.02
CA PHE A 104 8.57 -2.61 -13.90
C PHE A 104 8.80 -1.13 -14.19
N SER A 105 8.30 -0.61 -15.32
CA SER A 105 8.29 0.82 -15.58
C SER A 105 7.49 1.58 -14.52
N VAL A 106 7.88 2.83 -14.26
CA VAL A 106 7.22 3.67 -13.25
C VAL A 106 6.71 4.93 -13.93
N ASP A 107 5.41 5.20 -13.78
CA ASP A 107 4.76 6.38 -14.33
C ASP A 107 3.81 7.02 -13.30
N ILE A 108 4.19 8.14 -12.75
CA ILE A 108 3.42 8.87 -11.74
C ILE A 108 2.06 9.38 -12.27
N ARG A 109 1.88 9.48 -13.58
CA ARG A 109 0.60 9.86 -14.20
C ARG A 109 -0.53 8.90 -13.82
N THR A 110 -0.21 7.62 -13.55
CA THR A 110 -1.18 6.63 -13.06
C THR A 110 -1.91 7.13 -11.82
N SER A 111 -1.19 7.71 -10.85
CA SER A 111 -1.80 8.28 -9.65
C SER A 111 -2.78 9.41 -9.98
N PHE A 112 -2.41 10.34 -10.85
CA PHE A 112 -3.28 11.45 -11.23
C PHE A 112 -4.51 11.00 -12.03
N GLU A 113 -4.37 9.99 -12.88
CA GLU A 113 -5.49 9.41 -13.65
C GLU A 113 -6.50 8.75 -12.70
N ILE A 114 -6.05 7.98 -11.73
CA ILE A 114 -6.91 7.34 -10.73
C ILE A 114 -7.59 8.37 -9.83
N ALA A 115 -6.85 9.39 -9.37
CA ALA A 115 -7.42 10.46 -8.53
C ALA A 115 -8.59 11.17 -9.22
N ARG A 116 -8.47 11.48 -10.52
CA ARG A 116 -9.56 12.10 -11.30
C ARG A 116 -10.83 11.26 -11.35
N LEU A 117 -10.71 9.93 -11.37
CA LEU A 117 -11.86 9.04 -11.37
C LEU A 117 -12.61 9.07 -10.03
N LEU A 118 -11.92 9.43 -8.95
CA LEU A 118 -12.45 9.49 -7.58
C LEU A 118 -12.79 10.91 -7.11
N GLU A 119 -12.61 11.94 -7.94
CA GLU A 119 -12.84 13.35 -7.57
C GLU A 119 -14.23 13.62 -6.97
N LYS A 120 -15.25 12.86 -7.40
CA LYS A 120 -16.63 13.00 -6.94
C LYS A 120 -17.01 12.00 -5.84
N GLU A 121 -16.12 11.09 -5.53
CA GLU A 121 -16.36 10.03 -4.57
C GLU A 121 -15.74 10.42 -3.21
N GLN A 122 -16.46 10.14 -2.13
CA GLN A 122 -15.99 10.41 -0.77
C GLN A 122 -15.84 9.13 0.04
N GLY A 123 -15.01 9.18 1.06
CA GLY A 123 -14.87 8.08 2.02
C GLY A 123 -13.79 7.05 1.67
N TYR A 124 -12.86 7.41 0.79
CA TYR A 124 -11.66 6.63 0.48
C TYR A 124 -10.40 7.33 0.98
N CYS A 125 -9.42 6.54 1.40
CA CYS A 125 -8.06 6.98 1.66
C CYS A 125 -7.17 6.55 0.50
N LEU A 126 -6.57 7.54 -0.20
CA LEU A 126 -5.67 7.29 -1.32
C LEU A 126 -4.22 7.32 -0.87
N ILE A 127 -3.48 6.27 -1.22
CA ILE A 127 -2.04 6.12 -0.98
C ILE A 127 -1.34 6.00 -2.33
N ALA A 128 -0.38 6.88 -2.64
CA ALA A 128 0.43 6.73 -3.84
C ALA A 128 1.67 5.88 -3.55
N GLU A 129 1.97 4.96 -4.47
CA GLU A 129 3.05 4.00 -4.32
C GLU A 129 3.99 4.01 -5.52
N SER A 130 5.27 3.80 -5.30
CA SER A 130 6.35 3.72 -6.29
C SER A 130 6.66 5.03 -7.02
N GLY A 131 7.96 5.24 -7.31
CA GLY A 131 8.45 6.38 -8.09
C GLY A 131 8.46 7.72 -7.37
N LEU A 132 8.27 7.70 -6.06
CA LEU A 132 8.21 8.91 -5.24
C LEU A 132 9.60 9.15 -4.61
N SER A 133 10.18 10.30 -4.87
CA SER A 133 11.52 10.66 -4.39
C SER A 133 11.67 12.15 -4.06
N GLU A 134 10.76 12.99 -4.53
CA GLU A 134 10.86 14.44 -4.40
C GLU A 134 9.65 15.01 -3.67
N ARG A 135 9.90 16.00 -2.81
CA ARG A 135 8.85 16.66 -2.04
C ARG A 135 7.76 17.28 -2.93
N ASN A 136 8.14 17.93 -4.03
CA ASN A 136 7.15 18.55 -4.92
C ASN A 136 6.17 17.53 -5.50
N GLN A 137 6.64 16.33 -5.84
CA GLN A 137 5.77 15.24 -6.27
C GLN A 137 4.72 14.89 -5.19
N LEU A 138 5.14 14.85 -3.91
CA LEU A 138 4.24 14.56 -2.79
C LEU A 138 3.18 15.65 -2.62
N LEU A 139 3.57 16.92 -2.74
CA LEU A 139 2.65 18.06 -2.64
C LEU A 139 1.63 18.04 -3.80
N GLU A 140 2.07 17.83 -5.04
CA GLU A 140 1.19 17.71 -6.20
C GLU A 140 0.17 16.56 -6.05
N LEU A 141 0.61 15.42 -5.51
CA LEU A 141 -0.27 14.28 -5.24
C LEU A 141 -1.21 14.57 -4.08
N GLN A 142 -0.77 15.29 -3.05
CA GLN A 142 -1.62 15.73 -1.95
C GLN A 142 -2.73 16.67 -2.44
N ASP A 143 -2.41 17.60 -3.32
CA ASP A 143 -3.38 18.49 -3.98
C ASP A 143 -4.36 17.70 -4.86
N ALA A 144 -3.91 16.58 -5.45
CA ALA A 144 -4.75 15.65 -6.20
C ALA A 144 -5.61 14.72 -5.31
N GLY A 145 -5.52 14.81 -3.96
CA GLY A 145 -6.35 14.09 -3.02
C GLY A 145 -5.70 12.88 -2.35
N PHE A 146 -4.40 12.66 -2.52
CA PHE A 146 -3.68 11.60 -1.80
C PHE A 146 -3.43 12.00 -0.34
N GLN A 147 -3.71 11.09 0.61
CA GLN A 147 -3.49 11.30 2.04
C GLN A 147 -2.23 10.61 2.57
N GLY A 148 -1.58 9.77 1.75
CA GLY A 148 -0.38 9.07 2.16
C GLY A 148 0.48 8.59 1.00
N PHE A 149 1.72 8.22 1.34
CA PHE A 149 2.73 7.82 0.37
C PHE A 149 3.48 6.58 0.87
N LEU A 150 3.60 5.57 0.03
CA LEU A 150 4.38 4.38 0.32
C LEU A 150 5.68 4.43 -0.47
N ILE A 151 6.78 4.69 0.24
CA ILE A 151 8.11 4.92 -0.32
C ILE A 151 9.07 3.91 0.29
N GLY A 152 9.62 3.01 -0.50
CA GLY A 152 10.57 1.98 -0.04
C GLY A 152 11.96 2.16 -0.66
N SER A 153 12.08 1.90 -1.96
CA SER A 153 13.38 1.85 -2.66
C SER A 153 14.21 3.12 -2.50
N HIS A 154 13.56 4.30 -2.46
CA HIS A 154 14.24 5.58 -2.29
C HIS A 154 14.99 5.66 -0.95
N PHE A 155 14.38 5.18 0.13
CA PHE A 155 15.00 5.16 1.46
C PHE A 155 16.02 4.03 1.60
N MET A 156 15.68 2.83 1.15
CA MET A 156 16.51 1.63 1.35
C MET A 156 17.80 1.63 0.53
N ASN A 157 17.83 2.38 -0.58
CA ASN A 157 19.05 2.58 -1.39
C ASN A 157 19.94 3.72 -0.87
N ASN A 158 19.60 4.34 0.24
CA ASN A 158 20.36 5.46 0.82
C ASN A 158 21.06 5.03 2.13
N GLN A 159 22.27 5.56 2.35
CA GLN A 159 23.04 5.26 3.57
C GLN A 159 22.38 5.88 4.82
N ASN A 160 21.66 7.00 4.67
CA ASN A 160 21.04 7.75 5.76
C ASN A 160 19.51 7.92 5.50
N PRO A 161 18.71 6.85 5.59
CA PRO A 161 17.27 6.91 5.28
C PRO A 161 16.48 7.87 6.20
N GLY A 162 16.91 8.04 7.44
CA GLY A 162 16.28 8.98 8.39
C GLY A 162 16.44 10.44 7.99
N GLU A 163 17.64 10.87 7.55
CA GLU A 163 17.86 12.23 7.05
C GLU A 163 17.08 12.50 5.77
N LEU A 164 16.99 11.47 4.91
CA LEU A 164 16.24 11.57 3.68
C LEU A 164 14.74 11.74 3.94
N LEU A 165 14.20 10.97 4.90
CA LEU A 165 12.81 11.13 5.35
C LEU A 165 12.58 12.52 5.92
N ALA A 166 13.48 13.01 6.77
CA ALA A 166 13.38 14.36 7.34
C ALA A 166 13.31 15.43 6.25
N LYS A 167 14.13 15.33 5.19
CA LYS A 167 14.10 16.25 4.05
C LYS A 167 12.79 16.20 3.25
N LEU A 168 12.20 15.03 3.13
CA LEU A 168 10.92 14.90 2.43
C LEU A 168 9.74 15.48 3.22
N VAL A 169 9.80 15.41 4.56
CA VAL A 169 8.69 15.81 5.45
C VAL A 169 8.86 17.25 5.93
N ALA A 170 10.08 17.67 6.27
CA ALA A 170 10.37 19.04 6.72
C ALA A 170 10.47 19.96 5.49
N GLY A 171 9.48 20.75 5.22
CA GLY A 171 9.46 21.80 4.22
C GLY A 171 10.04 23.08 4.72
#